data_c38e1656e083ab223d89fd84a8f8772d
#
_entry.id   c38e1656e083ab223d89fd84a8f8772d
#
_cell.length_a   1.000
_cell.length_b   1.000
_cell.length_c   1.000
_cell.angle_alpha   90.00
_cell.angle_beta   90.00
_cell.angle_gamma   90.00
#
_symmetry.space_group_name_H-M   'P 1'
#
loop_
_entity.id
_entity.type
_entity.pdbx_description
1 polymer ?
#
loop_
_entity_poly.entity_id
_entity_poly.type
_entity_poly.pdbx_seq_one_letter_code
_entity_poly.pdbx_strand_id
1 'polypeptide(L)'
;MITTRTAKQCGQADFGWLQARYTFSFGHYFDPKLLGYASLRVLNQEVLAPGASFQPRTYPKVDILNLILEGEAEYRDSEGNHVQAKAGEALLISTQPGISYSEHNLSKDKTLIRMQLWLDACPERENPLVQKVDLTGDKQQLIASPDGSKGSLQLRQQVWLHHIELKKGEQASFQLHGPRAYLQSIHGTVHAVTHTEEKEALTCGDGAFIRDEANITLEADTALRALLIDLPV
;
A
#
# COMPACT_ATOMS: atom_id res chain seq x y z
N MET A 1 8.15 -19.95 2.62
CA MET A 1 8.73 -19.63 1.28
C MET A 1 8.61 -18.15 1.00
N ILE A 2 9.71 -17.50 0.63
CA ILE A 2 9.76 -16.07 0.26
C ILE A 2 10.25 -15.98 -1.20
N THR A 3 9.53 -15.22 -2.04
CA THR A 3 9.93 -14.98 -3.43
C THR A 3 10.05 -13.47 -3.63
N THR A 4 11.24 -12.99 -3.91
CA THR A 4 11.51 -11.56 -4.08
C THR A 4 10.89 -11.01 -5.37
N ARG A 5 10.43 -9.78 -5.31
CA ARG A 5 9.97 -8.94 -6.41
C ARG A 5 10.77 -7.64 -6.36
N THR A 6 11.90 -7.58 -7.07
CA THR A 6 12.78 -6.41 -7.00
C THR A 6 12.16 -5.21 -7.71
N ALA A 7 12.57 -4.00 -7.30
CA ALA A 7 12.12 -2.76 -7.94
C ALA A 7 12.38 -2.76 -9.46
N LYS A 8 13.50 -3.35 -9.90
CA LYS A 8 13.87 -3.46 -11.33
C LYS A 8 12.97 -4.39 -12.13
N GLN A 9 12.32 -5.36 -11.49
CA GLN A 9 11.37 -6.28 -12.13
C GLN A 9 9.99 -5.65 -12.31
N CYS A 10 9.69 -4.56 -11.62
CA CYS A 10 8.39 -3.88 -11.69
C CYS A 10 8.22 -3.14 -13.02
N GLY A 11 6.96 -2.98 -13.43
CA GLY A 11 6.62 -2.11 -14.54
C GLY A 11 6.89 -0.64 -14.21
N GLN A 12 7.14 0.17 -15.22
CA GLN A 12 7.42 1.60 -15.06
C GLN A 12 6.62 2.43 -16.07
N ALA A 13 6.22 3.61 -15.67
CA ALA A 13 5.59 4.61 -16.53
C ALA A 13 6.12 6.00 -16.22
N ASP A 14 6.25 6.81 -17.27
CA ASP A 14 6.56 8.24 -17.16
C ASP A 14 5.72 9.00 -18.19
N PHE A 15 4.75 9.76 -17.68
CA PHE A 15 3.86 10.62 -18.48
C PHE A 15 4.21 12.10 -18.32
N GLY A 16 5.35 12.41 -17.68
CA GLY A 16 5.73 13.77 -17.31
C GLY A 16 5.05 14.26 -16.04
N TRP A 17 3.72 14.29 -16.01
CA TRP A 17 2.95 14.70 -14.81
C TRP A 17 2.84 13.58 -13.75
N LEU A 18 3.04 12.33 -14.16
CA LEU A 18 2.99 11.13 -13.32
C LEU A 18 4.16 10.22 -13.69
N GLN A 19 4.97 9.86 -12.70
CA GLN A 19 5.89 8.74 -12.76
C GLN A 19 5.38 7.63 -11.84
N ALA A 20 5.41 6.39 -12.31
CA ALA A 20 4.86 5.27 -11.55
C ALA A 20 5.72 4.02 -11.70
N ARG A 21 5.73 3.23 -10.62
CA ARG A 21 6.26 1.86 -10.59
C ARG A 21 5.13 0.92 -10.21
N TYR A 22 4.93 -0.13 -11.01
CA TYR A 22 3.84 -1.07 -10.88
C TYR A 22 4.35 -2.44 -10.45
N THR A 23 3.92 -2.92 -9.29
CA THR A 23 4.22 -4.28 -8.84
C THR A 23 3.44 -5.30 -9.65
N PHE A 24 2.17 -5.01 -9.94
CA PHE A 24 1.26 -5.84 -10.74
C PHE A 24 0.89 -5.15 -12.05
N SER A 25 0.24 -5.89 -12.93
CA SER A 25 -0.28 -5.36 -14.19
C SER A 25 -1.21 -4.18 -13.94
N PHE A 26 -0.90 -3.06 -14.58
CA PHE A 26 -1.65 -1.82 -14.43
C PHE A 26 -1.42 -0.92 -15.67
N GLY A 27 -2.50 -0.28 -16.17
CA GLY A 27 -2.41 0.56 -17.35
C GLY A 27 -1.89 -0.22 -18.56
N HIS A 28 -0.83 0.28 -19.17
CA HIS A 28 -0.18 -0.38 -20.31
C HIS A 28 0.85 -1.46 -19.92
N TYR A 29 1.23 -1.54 -18.65
CA TYR A 29 2.07 -2.63 -18.16
C TYR A 29 1.22 -3.89 -17.95
N PHE A 30 1.56 -4.95 -18.65
CA PHE A 30 0.81 -6.21 -18.59
C PHE A 30 1.72 -7.42 -18.52
N ASP A 31 1.58 -8.20 -17.44
CA ASP A 31 2.14 -9.54 -17.29
C ASP A 31 1.01 -10.46 -16.80
N PRO A 32 0.63 -11.49 -17.59
CA PRO A 32 -0.47 -12.39 -17.22
C PRO A 32 -0.24 -13.18 -15.93
N LYS A 33 1.01 -13.26 -15.46
CA LYS A 33 1.37 -13.89 -14.18
C LYS A 33 1.28 -12.95 -12.98
N LEU A 34 1.07 -11.66 -13.23
CA LEU A 34 1.11 -10.60 -12.23
C LEU A 34 -0.17 -9.74 -12.27
N LEU A 35 -1.31 -10.41 -12.22
CA LEU A 35 -2.63 -9.75 -12.18
C LEU A 35 -3.07 -9.35 -10.76
N GLY A 36 -2.28 -9.73 -9.77
CA GLY A 36 -2.54 -9.50 -8.36
C GLY A 36 -1.99 -10.64 -7.49
N TYR A 37 -2.19 -10.51 -6.19
CA TYR A 37 -1.81 -11.53 -5.21
C TYR A 37 -2.90 -11.64 -4.13
N ALA A 38 -3.63 -12.74 -4.10
CA ALA A 38 -4.85 -12.88 -3.28
C ALA A 38 -5.82 -11.72 -3.59
N SER A 39 -6.26 -10.97 -2.59
CA SER A 39 -7.13 -9.80 -2.77
C SER A 39 -6.39 -8.51 -3.13
N LEU A 40 -5.06 -8.50 -3.13
CA LEU A 40 -4.24 -7.34 -3.53
C LEU A 40 -4.13 -7.27 -5.05
N ARG A 41 -4.73 -6.24 -5.67
CA ARG A 41 -4.76 -6.05 -7.12
C ARG A 41 -3.76 -5.04 -7.64
N VAL A 42 -3.53 -3.98 -6.88
CA VAL A 42 -2.63 -2.89 -7.26
C VAL A 42 -1.70 -2.59 -6.10
N LEU A 43 -0.44 -2.40 -6.41
CA LEU A 43 0.57 -1.86 -5.50
C LEU A 43 1.52 -1.00 -6.35
N ASN A 44 1.28 0.30 -6.32
CA ASN A 44 2.01 1.28 -7.10
C ASN A 44 2.74 2.27 -6.19
N GLN A 45 3.93 2.65 -6.60
CA GLN A 45 4.55 3.88 -6.10
C GLN A 45 4.43 4.95 -7.17
N GLU A 46 3.90 6.10 -6.81
CA GLU A 46 3.58 7.17 -7.75
C GLU A 46 4.18 8.49 -7.30
N VAL A 47 4.68 9.26 -8.28
CA VAL A 47 5.20 10.61 -8.11
C VAL A 47 4.37 11.52 -9.02
N LEU A 48 3.59 12.42 -8.41
CA LEU A 48 2.78 13.40 -9.13
C LEU A 48 3.48 14.75 -9.12
N ALA A 49 3.64 15.32 -10.32
CA ALA A 49 4.21 16.65 -10.48
C ALA A 49 3.34 17.73 -9.78
N PRO A 50 3.92 18.89 -9.44
CA PRO A 50 3.13 20.02 -8.95
C PRO A 50 1.95 20.35 -9.85
N GLY A 51 0.76 20.53 -9.27
CA GLY A 51 -0.48 20.82 -9.99
C GLY A 51 -1.10 19.64 -10.75
N ALA A 52 -0.49 18.46 -10.74
CA ALA A 52 -1.02 17.28 -11.42
C ALA A 52 -2.27 16.74 -10.73
N SER A 53 -3.16 16.12 -11.52
CA SER A 53 -4.37 15.53 -11.00
C SER A 53 -4.80 14.31 -11.80
N PHE A 54 -5.45 13.37 -11.11
CA PHE A 54 -6.29 12.35 -11.72
C PHE A 54 -7.68 12.91 -11.88
N GLN A 55 -8.16 12.98 -13.11
CA GLN A 55 -9.49 13.51 -13.42
C GLN A 55 -10.59 12.61 -12.84
N PRO A 56 -11.80 13.14 -12.59
CA PRO A 56 -12.91 12.35 -12.07
C PRO A 56 -13.20 11.12 -12.94
N ARG A 57 -13.25 9.96 -12.29
CA ARG A 57 -13.60 8.68 -12.91
C ARG A 57 -14.27 7.75 -11.91
N THR A 58 -15.03 6.80 -12.41
CA THR A 58 -15.61 5.72 -11.62
C THR A 58 -14.65 4.55 -11.50
N TYR A 59 -14.85 3.75 -10.46
CA TYR A 59 -14.04 2.55 -10.19
C TYR A 59 -14.96 1.36 -9.91
N PRO A 60 -14.49 0.12 -10.11
CA PRO A 60 -15.17 -1.03 -9.53
C PRO A 60 -15.21 -0.92 -7.99
N LYS A 61 -15.99 -1.78 -7.34
CA LYS A 61 -16.05 -1.82 -5.86
C LYS A 61 -14.71 -2.36 -5.30
N VAL A 62 -13.83 -1.46 -4.91
CA VAL A 62 -12.49 -1.76 -4.35
C VAL A 62 -12.20 -0.84 -3.18
N ASP A 63 -11.33 -1.28 -2.29
CA ASP A 63 -10.73 -0.43 -1.28
C ASP A 63 -9.40 0.09 -1.81
N ILE A 64 -9.27 1.42 -1.94
CA ILE A 64 -8.04 2.09 -2.40
C ILE A 64 -7.40 2.77 -1.20
N LEU A 65 -6.22 2.32 -0.83
CA LEU A 65 -5.43 2.92 0.23
C LEU A 65 -4.27 3.71 -0.35
N ASN A 66 -4.19 4.99 0.01
CA ASN A 66 -3.08 5.87 -0.32
C ASN A 66 -2.26 6.17 0.93
N LEU A 67 -1.01 5.74 0.94
CA LEU A 67 -0.02 6.11 1.93
C LEU A 67 0.77 7.29 1.41
N ILE A 68 0.62 8.46 2.03
CA ILE A 68 1.31 9.68 1.59
C ILE A 68 2.72 9.68 2.16
N LEU A 69 3.72 9.64 1.28
CA LEU A 69 5.13 9.62 1.64
C LEU A 69 5.74 11.01 1.67
N GLU A 70 5.35 11.87 0.73
CA GLU A 70 5.82 13.24 0.60
C GLU A 70 4.74 14.11 -0.03
N GLY A 71 4.61 15.35 0.43
CA GLY A 71 3.64 16.30 -0.10
C GLY A 71 2.26 16.16 0.51
N GLU A 72 1.26 16.63 -0.22
CA GLU A 72 -0.13 16.69 0.22
C GLU A 72 -1.06 16.37 -0.96
N ALA A 73 -1.98 15.45 -0.75
CA ALA A 73 -2.99 15.04 -1.71
C ALA A 73 -4.35 15.62 -1.33
N GLU A 74 -5.13 15.99 -2.34
CA GLU A 74 -6.54 16.34 -2.18
C GLU A 74 -7.40 15.29 -2.88
N TYR A 75 -8.38 14.78 -2.16
CA TYR A 75 -9.39 13.85 -2.64
C TYR A 75 -10.73 14.56 -2.75
N ARG A 76 -11.47 14.30 -3.83
CA ARG A 76 -12.86 14.73 -4.04
C ARG A 76 -13.68 13.61 -4.64
N ASP A 77 -14.98 13.58 -4.30
CA ASP A 77 -15.93 12.68 -4.93
C ASP A 77 -17.23 13.38 -5.31
N SER A 78 -18.07 12.69 -6.09
CA SER A 78 -19.35 13.24 -6.56
C SER A 78 -20.44 13.31 -5.49
N GLU A 79 -20.20 12.72 -4.29
CA GLU A 79 -21.06 12.84 -3.11
C GLU A 79 -20.75 14.10 -2.27
N GLY A 80 -19.78 14.89 -2.70
CA GLY A 80 -19.39 16.14 -2.03
C GLY A 80 -18.33 15.99 -0.94
N ASN A 81 -17.74 14.81 -0.79
CA ASN A 81 -16.59 14.66 0.11
C ASN A 81 -15.37 15.35 -0.46
N HIS A 82 -14.63 16.03 0.41
CA HIS A 82 -13.44 16.76 0.11
C HIS A 82 -12.46 16.59 1.29
N VAL A 83 -11.38 15.85 1.08
CA VAL A 83 -10.45 15.48 2.13
C VAL A 83 -9.02 15.74 1.67
N GLN A 84 -8.20 16.28 2.56
CA GLN A 84 -6.77 16.45 2.36
C GLN A 84 -6.02 15.42 3.21
N ALA A 85 -4.94 14.86 2.64
CA ALA A 85 -4.02 13.96 3.31
C ALA A 85 -2.59 14.36 3.00
N LYS A 86 -1.76 14.45 4.03
CA LYS A 86 -0.35 14.87 3.94
C LYS A 86 0.60 13.72 4.28
N ALA A 87 1.89 13.95 4.03
CA ALA A 87 2.95 13.03 4.45
C ALA A 87 2.79 12.65 5.93
N GLY A 88 2.88 11.34 6.21
CA GLY A 88 2.60 10.77 7.53
C GLY A 88 1.15 10.38 7.77
N GLU A 89 0.29 10.43 6.74
CA GLU A 89 -1.10 10.01 6.82
C GLU A 89 -1.39 8.92 5.78
N ALA A 90 -2.37 8.06 6.08
CA ALA A 90 -2.96 7.12 5.13
C ALA A 90 -4.44 7.44 4.92
N LEU A 91 -4.87 7.44 3.66
CA LEU A 91 -6.24 7.71 3.23
C LEU A 91 -6.83 6.46 2.59
N LEU A 92 -7.96 6.00 3.09
CA LEU A 92 -8.72 4.89 2.52
C LEU A 92 -9.95 5.40 1.80
N ILE A 93 -10.09 5.02 0.54
CA ILE A 93 -11.26 5.30 -0.30
C ILE A 93 -11.99 3.99 -0.52
N SER A 94 -13.20 3.88 0.00
CA SER A 94 -14.09 2.74 -0.23
C SER A 94 -15.00 3.05 -1.41
N THR A 95 -14.57 2.66 -2.62
CA THR A 95 -15.28 3.03 -3.85
C THR A 95 -16.65 2.36 -3.96
N GLN A 96 -17.60 3.07 -4.56
CA GLN A 96 -18.95 2.60 -4.82
C GLN A 96 -19.32 2.82 -6.29
N PRO A 97 -20.11 1.90 -6.89
CA PRO A 97 -20.63 2.10 -8.23
C PRO A 97 -21.42 3.42 -8.35
N GLY A 98 -21.22 4.13 -9.45
CA GLY A 98 -21.94 5.38 -9.73
C GLY A 98 -21.33 6.63 -9.09
N ILE A 99 -20.34 6.49 -8.22
CA ILE A 99 -19.61 7.62 -7.62
C ILE A 99 -18.33 7.84 -8.42
N SER A 100 -18.04 9.09 -8.77
CA SER A 100 -16.78 9.47 -9.41
C SER A 100 -15.82 10.08 -8.37
N TYR A 101 -14.54 9.84 -8.58
CA TYR A 101 -13.46 10.21 -7.68
C TYR A 101 -12.36 10.93 -8.44
N SER A 102 -11.79 11.97 -7.84
CA SER A 102 -10.61 12.66 -8.34
C SER A 102 -9.58 12.88 -7.23
N GLU A 103 -8.31 12.95 -7.62
CA GLU A 103 -7.19 13.16 -6.71
C GLU A 103 -6.25 14.19 -7.29
N HIS A 104 -5.75 15.08 -6.45
CA HIS A 104 -5.01 16.27 -6.87
C HIS A 104 -3.74 16.49 -6.02
N ASN A 105 -2.67 16.90 -6.68
CA ASN A 105 -1.56 17.57 -6.04
C ASN A 105 -1.76 19.08 -6.24
N LEU A 106 -2.27 19.77 -5.23
CA LEU A 106 -2.55 21.20 -5.29
C LEU A 106 -1.31 22.09 -5.13
N SER A 107 -0.17 21.54 -4.73
CA SER A 107 1.06 22.31 -4.60
C SER A 107 1.51 22.84 -5.96
N LYS A 108 2.01 24.06 -6.00
CA LYS A 108 2.55 24.67 -7.22
C LYS A 108 4.02 24.34 -7.45
N ASP A 109 4.72 23.87 -6.42
CA ASP A 109 6.17 23.72 -6.42
C ASP A 109 6.68 22.39 -5.83
N LYS A 110 5.80 21.61 -5.17
CA LYS A 110 6.18 20.34 -4.53
C LYS A 110 5.56 19.15 -5.22
N THR A 111 6.34 18.09 -5.34
CA THR A 111 5.84 16.78 -5.77
C THR A 111 5.02 16.10 -4.69
N LEU A 112 4.10 15.26 -5.11
CA LEU A 112 3.37 14.32 -4.24
C LEU A 112 3.90 12.92 -4.50
N ILE A 113 4.40 12.26 -3.47
CA ILE A 113 4.87 10.87 -3.54
C ILE A 113 3.97 10.02 -2.65
N ARG A 114 3.43 8.95 -3.23
CA ARG A 114 2.53 8.05 -2.51
C ARG A 114 2.72 6.59 -2.91
N MET A 115 2.36 5.69 -2.00
CA MET A 115 2.07 4.28 -2.29
C MET A 115 0.56 4.14 -2.43
N GLN A 116 0.10 3.48 -3.49
CA GLN A 116 -1.31 3.18 -3.68
C GLN A 116 -1.53 1.68 -3.75
N LEU A 117 -2.47 1.19 -2.95
CA LEU A 117 -2.90 -0.21 -2.92
C LEU A 117 -4.38 -0.29 -3.27
N TRP A 118 -4.74 -1.30 -4.08
CA TRP A 118 -6.14 -1.65 -4.31
C TRP A 118 -6.39 -3.06 -3.80
N LEU A 119 -7.41 -3.20 -2.97
CA LEU A 119 -7.87 -4.46 -2.43
C LEU A 119 -9.28 -4.75 -2.95
N ASP A 120 -9.53 -5.99 -3.36
CA ASP A 120 -10.88 -6.42 -3.69
C ASP A 120 -11.78 -6.20 -2.47
N ALA A 121 -12.94 -5.62 -2.68
CA ALA A 121 -13.92 -5.41 -1.61
C ALA A 121 -14.96 -6.52 -1.61
N CYS A 122 -15.29 -7.05 -0.43
CA CYS A 122 -16.42 -7.95 -0.26
C CYS A 122 -17.72 -7.22 -0.65
N PRO A 123 -18.53 -7.77 -1.58
CA PRO A 123 -19.71 -7.07 -2.11
C PRO A 123 -20.74 -6.68 -1.05
N GLU A 124 -20.83 -7.47 0.02
CA GLU A 124 -21.84 -7.30 1.08
C GLU A 124 -21.40 -6.35 2.21
N ARG A 125 -20.14 -5.88 2.17
CA ARG A 125 -19.62 -4.98 3.19
C ARG A 125 -19.75 -3.52 2.78
N GLU A 126 -20.18 -2.70 3.73
CA GLU A 126 -20.28 -1.26 3.60
C GLU A 126 -19.39 -0.57 4.63
N ASN A 127 -18.76 0.52 4.21
CA ASN A 127 -17.88 1.35 5.03
C ASN A 127 -18.12 2.84 4.71
N PRO A 128 -17.64 3.76 5.54
CA PRO A 128 -17.54 5.17 5.14
C PRO A 128 -16.78 5.31 3.81
N LEU A 129 -17.24 6.22 2.94
CA LEU A 129 -16.64 6.43 1.61
C LEU A 129 -15.16 6.81 1.69
N VAL A 130 -14.78 7.53 2.74
CA VAL A 130 -13.40 7.97 2.97
C VAL A 130 -13.06 7.92 4.46
N GLN A 131 -11.87 7.42 4.76
CA GLN A 131 -11.31 7.33 6.11
C GLN A 131 -9.84 7.75 6.08
N LYS A 132 -9.35 8.31 7.18
CA LYS A 132 -7.96 8.75 7.31
C LYS A 132 -7.37 8.35 8.67
N VAL A 133 -6.10 7.99 8.70
CA VAL A 133 -5.35 7.66 9.91
C VAL A 133 -3.96 8.30 9.87
N ASP A 134 -3.47 8.72 11.04
CA ASP A 134 -2.10 9.19 11.22
C ASP A 134 -1.14 8.02 11.40
N LEU A 135 0.03 8.10 10.78
CA LEU A 135 1.14 7.20 11.05
C LEU A 135 1.86 7.67 12.31
N THR A 136 2.05 6.74 13.26
CA THR A 136 2.60 7.06 14.58
C THR A 136 4.12 7.02 14.64
N GLY A 137 4.78 6.38 13.65
CA GLY A 137 6.22 6.10 13.68
C GLY A 137 6.60 4.96 14.61
N ASP A 138 5.64 4.22 15.14
CA ASP A 138 5.88 3.02 15.93
C ASP A 138 6.54 1.92 15.09
N LYS A 139 7.28 1.02 15.76
CA LYS A 139 7.90 -0.14 15.11
C LYS A 139 6.90 -0.95 14.29
N GLN A 140 5.68 -1.07 14.81
CA GLN A 140 4.56 -1.77 14.17
C GLN A 140 3.29 -0.98 14.43
N GLN A 141 2.61 -0.58 13.38
CA GLN A 141 1.29 0.02 13.47
C GLN A 141 0.34 -0.71 12.55
N LEU A 142 -0.76 -1.22 13.08
CA LEU A 142 -1.87 -1.72 12.27
C LEU A 142 -2.61 -0.51 11.70
N ILE A 143 -2.45 -0.23 10.40
CA ILE A 143 -3.05 0.94 9.75
C ILE A 143 -4.38 0.65 9.07
N ALA A 144 -4.63 -0.62 8.71
CA ALA A 144 -5.91 -1.05 8.16
C ALA A 144 -6.20 -2.50 8.54
N SER A 145 -7.46 -2.80 8.80
CA SER A 145 -7.92 -4.14 9.22
C SER A 145 -9.40 -4.34 8.86
N PRO A 146 -9.92 -5.59 8.93
CA PRO A 146 -11.31 -5.88 8.59
C PRO A 146 -12.34 -5.22 9.51
N ASP A 147 -11.98 -4.94 10.75
CA ASP A 147 -12.86 -4.45 11.82
C ASP A 147 -12.50 -3.05 12.35
N GLY A 148 -11.43 -2.43 11.80
CA GLY A 148 -10.94 -1.15 12.28
C GLY A 148 -10.34 -1.20 13.70
N SER A 149 -9.94 -2.37 14.17
CA SER A 149 -9.37 -2.54 15.51
C SER A 149 -8.11 -1.68 15.71
N LYS A 150 -7.83 -1.31 16.95
CA LYS A 150 -6.67 -0.45 17.34
C LYS A 150 -6.63 0.90 16.62
N GLY A 151 -7.78 1.45 16.26
CA GLY A 151 -7.88 2.72 15.54
C GLY A 151 -7.46 2.66 14.07
N SER A 152 -7.34 1.46 13.51
CA SER A 152 -7.01 1.27 12.10
C SER A 152 -8.17 1.62 11.17
N LEU A 153 -7.86 1.87 9.89
CA LEU A 153 -8.85 2.02 8.83
C LEU A 153 -9.61 0.70 8.65
N GLN A 154 -10.93 0.78 8.46
CA GLN A 154 -11.76 -0.39 8.29
C GLN A 154 -11.86 -0.78 6.81
N LEU A 155 -11.38 -1.97 6.47
CA LEU A 155 -11.43 -2.53 5.12
C LEU A 155 -12.70 -3.36 4.91
N ARG A 156 -13.13 -3.47 3.65
CA ARG A 156 -14.19 -4.40 3.23
C ARG A 156 -13.63 -5.76 2.79
N GLN A 157 -12.45 -6.11 3.29
CA GLN A 157 -11.76 -7.37 3.00
C GLN A 157 -11.05 -7.90 4.25
N GLN A 158 -10.81 -9.21 4.30
CA GLN A 158 -10.03 -9.87 5.36
C GLN A 158 -8.53 -9.67 5.09
N VAL A 159 -8.04 -8.46 5.35
CA VAL A 159 -6.65 -8.05 5.18
C VAL A 159 -6.21 -7.24 6.39
N TRP A 160 -5.00 -7.47 6.87
CA TRP A 160 -4.34 -6.68 7.89
C TRP A 160 -3.11 -6.02 7.29
N LEU A 161 -3.07 -4.70 7.31
CA LEU A 161 -1.99 -3.90 6.78
C LEU A 161 -1.20 -3.26 7.91
N HIS A 162 0.07 -3.62 8.01
CA HIS A 162 1.00 -3.09 9.00
C HIS A 162 1.96 -2.10 8.34
N HIS A 163 2.10 -0.92 8.94
CA HIS A 163 3.18 0.02 8.67
C HIS A 163 4.30 -0.21 9.68
N ILE A 164 5.54 -0.26 9.19
CA ILE A 164 6.70 -0.68 9.97
C ILE A 164 7.78 0.38 9.86
N GLU A 165 8.27 0.86 11.01
CA GLU A 165 9.45 1.73 11.09
C GLU A 165 10.44 1.12 12.09
N LEU A 166 11.62 0.72 11.59
CA LEU A 166 12.68 0.13 12.40
C LEU A 166 13.95 0.95 12.25
N LYS A 167 14.68 1.11 13.35
CA LYS A 167 16.05 1.59 13.33
C LYS A 167 16.97 0.45 12.89
N LYS A 168 18.17 0.80 12.42
CA LYS A 168 19.22 -0.19 12.13
C LYS A 168 19.40 -1.15 13.31
N GLY A 169 19.37 -2.45 13.05
CA GLY A 169 19.54 -3.53 14.01
C GLY A 169 18.29 -3.91 14.80
N GLU A 170 17.19 -3.18 14.65
CA GLU A 170 15.92 -3.56 15.28
C GLU A 170 15.20 -4.65 14.48
N GLN A 171 14.35 -5.38 15.19
CA GLN A 171 13.53 -6.47 14.65
C GLN A 171 12.06 -6.27 14.96
N ALA A 172 11.20 -6.81 14.09
CA ALA A 172 9.76 -6.92 14.30
C ALA A 172 9.29 -8.29 13.83
N SER A 173 8.46 -8.95 14.63
CA SER A 173 7.90 -10.26 14.32
C SER A 173 6.38 -10.15 14.18
N PHE A 174 5.83 -10.89 13.20
CA PHE A 174 4.41 -10.88 12.88
C PHE A 174 3.91 -12.32 12.83
N GLN A 175 2.78 -12.57 13.48
CA GLN A 175 2.00 -13.76 13.27
C GLN A 175 0.99 -13.48 12.15
N LEU A 176 1.00 -14.28 11.10
CA LEU A 176 0.12 -14.12 9.96
C LEU A 176 -1.24 -14.82 10.21
N HIS A 177 -2.31 -14.23 9.66
CA HIS A 177 -3.66 -14.78 9.77
C HIS A 177 -3.94 -15.90 8.78
N GLY A 178 -3.08 -16.07 7.78
CA GLY A 178 -3.23 -17.09 6.77
C GLY A 178 -1.95 -17.34 5.97
N PRO A 179 -2.05 -18.10 4.87
CA PRO A 179 -0.86 -18.62 4.19
C PRO A 179 -0.16 -17.61 3.28
N ARG A 180 -0.67 -16.39 3.13
CA ARG A 180 -0.13 -15.42 2.17
C ARG A 180 0.08 -14.07 2.81
N ALA A 181 1.19 -13.43 2.46
CA ALA A 181 1.46 -12.03 2.78
C ALA A 181 2.34 -11.42 1.68
N TYR A 182 2.31 -10.11 1.58
CA TYR A 182 3.22 -9.35 0.73
C TYR A 182 3.99 -8.33 1.57
N LEU A 183 5.30 -8.33 1.45
CA LEU A 183 6.19 -7.37 2.11
C LEU A 183 6.70 -6.36 1.09
N GLN A 184 6.64 -5.07 1.39
CA GLN A 184 7.17 -4.00 0.55
C GLN A 184 8.12 -3.11 1.34
N SER A 185 9.38 -3.05 0.95
CA SER A 185 10.29 -2.02 1.45
C SER A 185 10.00 -0.70 0.77
N ILE A 186 9.66 0.31 1.55
CA ILE A 186 9.49 1.68 1.07
C ILE A 186 10.86 2.39 1.12
N HIS A 187 11.58 2.22 2.22
CA HIS A 187 12.91 2.78 2.42
C HIS A 187 13.75 1.82 3.26
N GLY A 188 15.02 1.66 2.88
CA GLY A 188 15.98 0.86 3.63
C GLY A 188 16.02 -0.61 3.24
N THR A 189 16.97 -1.30 3.86
CA THR A 189 17.26 -2.72 3.64
C THR A 189 16.82 -3.55 4.82
N VAL A 190 16.11 -4.63 4.55
CA VAL A 190 15.56 -5.56 5.53
C VAL A 190 15.83 -6.99 5.12
N HIS A 191 16.08 -7.86 6.11
CA HIS A 191 16.00 -9.30 5.94
C HIS A 191 14.66 -9.81 6.45
N ALA A 192 13.92 -10.49 5.57
CA ALA A 192 12.72 -11.24 5.94
C ALA A 192 13.11 -12.67 6.27
N VAL A 193 12.77 -13.13 7.45
CA VAL A 193 13.17 -14.43 7.99
C VAL A 193 11.94 -15.25 8.32
N THR A 194 11.84 -16.46 7.78
CA THR A 194 10.77 -17.42 8.08
C THR A 194 11.06 -18.22 9.35
N HIS A 195 10.08 -18.98 9.83
CA HIS A 195 10.26 -19.91 10.94
C HIS A 195 11.23 -21.07 10.62
N THR A 196 11.48 -21.37 9.35
CA THR A 196 12.47 -22.35 8.88
C THR A 196 13.86 -21.75 8.62
N GLU A 197 14.07 -20.51 9.07
CA GLU A 197 15.33 -19.76 8.90
C GLU A 197 15.65 -19.42 7.41
N GLU A 198 14.71 -19.59 6.50
CA GLU A 198 14.83 -19.02 5.14
C GLU A 198 14.92 -17.50 5.26
N LYS A 199 15.93 -16.92 4.65
CA LYS A 199 16.26 -15.49 4.79
C LYS A 199 16.44 -14.84 3.43
N GLU A 200 15.67 -13.80 3.17
CA GLU A 200 15.73 -13.00 1.94
C GLU A 200 15.94 -11.52 2.24
N ALA A 201 16.85 -10.91 1.50
CA ALA A 201 17.15 -9.48 1.62
C ALA A 201 16.33 -8.66 0.62
N LEU A 202 15.73 -7.58 1.10
CA LEU A 202 15.03 -6.58 0.31
C LEU A 202 15.67 -5.22 0.55
N THR A 203 15.91 -4.48 -0.53
CA THR A 203 16.33 -3.07 -0.43
C THR A 203 15.19 -2.14 -0.86
N CYS A 204 15.45 -0.83 -0.84
CA CYS A 204 14.45 0.20 -1.15
C CYS A 204 13.71 -0.09 -2.46
N GLY A 205 12.40 -0.16 -2.38
CA GLY A 205 11.50 -0.44 -3.52
C GLY A 205 11.30 -1.91 -3.84
N ASP A 206 12.05 -2.81 -3.24
CA ASP A 206 11.84 -4.26 -3.40
C ASP A 206 10.66 -4.74 -2.59
N GLY A 207 9.99 -5.78 -3.08
CA GLY A 207 8.97 -6.50 -2.37
C GLY A 207 9.22 -8.00 -2.37
N ALA A 208 8.37 -8.72 -1.64
CA ALA A 208 8.41 -10.17 -1.60
C ALA A 208 7.02 -10.78 -1.40
N PHE A 209 6.76 -11.83 -2.16
CA PHE A 209 5.64 -12.74 -1.93
C PHE A 209 6.02 -13.71 -0.82
N ILE A 210 5.19 -13.80 0.22
CA ILE A 210 5.35 -14.72 1.34
C ILE A 210 4.23 -15.76 1.23
N ARG A 211 4.60 -17.05 1.27
CA ARG A 211 3.67 -18.17 1.12
C ARG A 211 3.94 -19.24 2.16
N ASP A 212 2.84 -19.77 2.72
CA ASP A 212 2.84 -20.92 3.63
C ASP A 212 3.73 -20.70 4.87
N GLU A 213 3.70 -19.46 5.39
CA GLU A 213 4.38 -19.06 6.60
C GLU A 213 3.38 -18.64 7.67
N ALA A 214 3.53 -19.18 8.87
CA ALA A 214 2.71 -18.76 10.02
C ALA A 214 3.25 -17.48 10.67
N ASN A 215 4.55 -17.26 10.57
CA ASN A 215 5.23 -16.13 11.18
C ASN A 215 6.31 -15.60 10.23
N ILE A 216 6.56 -14.31 10.32
CA ILE A 216 7.66 -13.64 9.63
C ILE A 216 8.37 -12.68 10.59
N THR A 217 9.68 -12.69 10.58
CA THR A 217 10.50 -11.73 11.32
C THR A 217 11.24 -10.83 10.36
N LEU A 218 11.20 -9.53 10.61
CA LEU A 218 11.92 -8.53 9.84
C LEU A 218 13.11 -8.02 10.65
N GLU A 219 14.29 -8.09 10.06
CA GLU A 219 15.55 -7.60 10.65
C GLU A 219 16.04 -6.40 9.83
N ALA A 220 16.10 -5.23 10.43
CA ALA A 220 16.50 -4.01 9.73
C ALA A 220 18.03 -3.88 9.64
N ASP A 221 18.58 -3.95 8.42
CA ASP A 221 20.02 -3.71 8.20
C ASP A 221 20.37 -2.22 8.17
N THR A 222 19.41 -1.40 7.79
CA THR A 222 19.47 0.08 7.80
C THR A 222 18.21 0.60 8.49
N ALA A 223 18.07 1.90 8.65
CA ALA A 223 16.76 2.48 8.97
C ALA A 223 15.75 2.01 7.91
N LEU A 224 14.62 1.47 8.36
CA LEU A 224 13.63 0.80 7.53
C LEU A 224 12.26 1.47 7.65
N ARG A 225 11.61 1.63 6.52
CA ARG A 225 10.18 1.88 6.41
C ARG A 225 9.58 0.85 5.45
N ALA A 226 8.59 0.11 5.90
CA ALA A 226 8.00 -0.98 5.12
C ALA A 226 6.50 -1.15 5.36
N LEU A 227 5.85 -1.86 4.45
CA LEU A 227 4.48 -2.36 4.61
C LEU A 227 4.50 -3.88 4.63
N LEU A 228 3.77 -4.48 5.55
CA LEU A 228 3.42 -5.90 5.53
C LEU A 228 1.91 -6.02 5.32
N ILE A 229 1.54 -6.67 4.23
CA ILE A 229 0.15 -6.88 3.82
C ILE A 229 -0.17 -8.35 4.05
N ASP A 230 -0.93 -8.64 5.10
CA ASP A 230 -1.35 -9.99 5.48
C ASP A 230 -2.64 -10.32 4.72
N LEU A 231 -2.56 -11.30 3.84
CA LEU A 231 -3.54 -11.65 2.81
C LEU A 231 -4.00 -13.11 2.97
N PRO A 232 -4.77 -13.44 4.01
CA PRO A 232 -5.12 -14.84 4.29
C PRO A 232 -5.98 -15.52 3.21
N VAL A 233 -6.73 -14.74 2.42
CA VAL A 233 -7.63 -15.24 1.37
C VAL A 233 -7.38 -14.59 0.03
#